data_6025f8362cba1c1f70fff6bf94d434c7
#
_entry.id   6025f8362cba1c1f70fff6bf94d434c7
#
_cell.length_a   1.000
_cell.length_b   1.000
_cell.length_c   1.000
_cell.angle_alpha   90.00
_cell.angle_beta   90.00
_cell.angle_gamma   90.00
#
_symmetry.space_group_name_H-M   'P 1'
#
loop_
_entity.id
_entity.type
_entity.pdbx_description
1 polymer ?
#
loop_
_entity_poly.entity_id
_entity_poly.type
_entity_poly.pdbx_seq_one_letter_code
_entity_poly.pdbx_strand_id
1 'polypeptide(L)'
;MRVIKRSGRVEDVKFNKVTNRISKLTNELSENVDVTMVAQQVFSSMYDEIKTHEIDTLSSEVCIGMITVDPDYEILATRIVASNIQKRAANNFNIAMRKLHKAGIITHEVLEVSSKVKENILPDRDFDFGYFGLKTLEKGYLQKIDGDIIETPQYLYMRVAIGIHGHDIDHVLETYDALSRGLFIHATPTLFNAGTHRPQMSSCFLIANKEDSIDGIYDTVKECARISKWAGGIGLHIHDVRSNKSHIRGTNGTSDGIIPMLRVYNMTARYVNQAGRRKGSIAVYLEPWHADIMDFLEIRLNQGDE
;
A
#
# COMPACT_ATOMS: atom_id res chain seq x y z
N MET A 1 -21.48 -28.87 -8.34
CA MET A 1 -20.75 -27.61 -8.10
C MET A 1 -19.66 -27.48 -9.16
N ARG A 2 -19.58 -26.31 -9.82
CA ARG A 2 -18.62 -26.03 -10.90
C ARG A 2 -17.63 -24.97 -10.44
N VAL A 3 -16.48 -24.90 -11.11
CA VAL A 3 -15.44 -23.89 -10.86
C VAL A 3 -15.02 -23.23 -12.17
N ILE A 4 -14.71 -21.94 -12.11
CA ILE A 4 -14.18 -21.17 -13.24
C ILE A 4 -12.66 -21.14 -13.11
N LYS A 5 -11.98 -21.69 -14.09
CA LYS A 5 -10.51 -21.69 -14.19
C LYS A 5 -10.00 -20.30 -14.57
N ARG A 6 -8.71 -20.02 -14.31
CA ARG A 6 -8.06 -18.78 -14.77
C ARG A 6 -8.11 -18.54 -16.27
N SER A 7 -8.28 -19.61 -17.05
CA SER A 7 -8.50 -19.56 -18.51
C SER A 7 -9.95 -19.24 -18.92
N GLY A 8 -10.86 -19.06 -17.98
CA GLY A 8 -12.30 -18.89 -18.22
C GLY A 8 -13.07 -20.21 -18.42
N ARG A 9 -12.40 -21.37 -18.51
CA ARG A 9 -13.05 -22.67 -18.67
C ARG A 9 -13.78 -23.07 -17.39
N VAL A 10 -15.02 -23.57 -17.54
CA VAL A 10 -15.82 -24.12 -16.44
C VAL A 10 -15.55 -25.64 -16.35
N GLU A 11 -15.33 -26.14 -15.14
CA GLU A 11 -15.14 -27.56 -14.84
C GLU A 11 -15.91 -27.95 -13.57
N ASP A 12 -16.22 -29.25 -13.43
CA ASP A 12 -16.70 -29.78 -12.17
C ASP A 12 -15.61 -29.71 -11.09
N VAL A 13 -16.02 -29.28 -9.89
CA VAL A 13 -15.13 -29.27 -8.73
C VAL A 13 -14.76 -30.70 -8.34
N LYS A 14 -13.47 -30.90 -8.04
CA LYS A 14 -12.95 -32.19 -7.53
C LYS A 14 -12.20 -31.95 -6.23
N PHE A 15 -12.64 -32.57 -5.14
CA PHE A 15 -12.02 -32.48 -3.82
C PHE A 15 -10.51 -32.74 -3.89
N ASN A 16 -10.10 -33.82 -4.55
CA ASN A 16 -8.69 -34.17 -4.69
C ASN A 16 -7.84 -33.08 -5.37
N LYS A 17 -8.43 -32.23 -6.24
CA LYS A 17 -7.67 -31.12 -6.85
C LYS A 17 -7.37 -30.02 -5.83
N VAL A 18 -8.29 -29.78 -4.91
CA VAL A 18 -8.08 -28.79 -3.82
C VAL A 18 -7.04 -29.33 -2.84
N THR A 19 -7.22 -30.56 -2.36
CA THR A 19 -6.27 -31.21 -1.44
C THR A 19 -4.85 -31.25 -2.04
N ASN A 20 -4.70 -31.75 -3.28
CA ASN A 20 -3.40 -31.83 -3.96
C ASN A 20 -2.77 -30.43 -4.19
N ARG A 21 -3.60 -29.39 -4.35
CA ARG A 21 -3.12 -28.01 -4.49
C ARG A 21 -2.49 -27.50 -3.20
N ILE A 22 -3.11 -27.79 -2.06
CA ILE A 22 -2.64 -27.41 -0.73
C ILE A 22 -1.43 -28.25 -0.34
N SER A 23 -1.48 -29.59 -0.51
CA SER A 23 -0.38 -30.51 -0.18
C SER A 23 0.96 -30.16 -0.84
N LYS A 24 0.95 -29.57 -2.04
CA LYS A 24 2.17 -29.12 -2.71
C LYS A 24 2.91 -27.99 -2.00
N LEU A 25 2.29 -27.37 -1.00
CA LEU A 25 2.81 -26.22 -0.27
C LEU A 25 3.15 -26.54 1.18
N THR A 26 3.01 -27.80 1.61
CA THR A 26 3.25 -28.22 3.00
C THR A 26 4.66 -28.76 3.25
N ASN A 27 5.57 -28.66 2.29
CA ASN A 27 6.93 -29.12 2.47
C ASN A 27 7.56 -28.49 3.73
N GLU A 28 8.21 -29.31 4.57
CA GLU A 28 8.87 -28.90 5.80
C GLU A 28 7.95 -28.27 6.88
N LEU A 29 6.63 -28.44 6.80
CA LEU A 29 5.70 -28.03 7.84
C LEU A 29 5.49 -29.16 8.85
N SER A 30 5.00 -28.77 10.04
CA SER A 30 4.60 -29.67 11.13
C SER A 30 3.63 -30.75 10.65
N GLU A 31 3.75 -31.96 11.19
CA GLU A 31 2.80 -33.06 10.96
C GLU A 31 1.37 -32.75 11.50
N ASN A 32 1.24 -31.75 12.37
CA ASN A 32 -0.06 -31.27 12.87
C ASN A 32 -0.84 -30.45 11.82
N VAL A 33 -0.24 -30.11 10.67
CA VAL A 33 -0.93 -29.41 9.59
C VAL A 33 -1.76 -30.40 8.77
N ASP A 34 -3.03 -30.53 9.12
CA ASP A 34 -3.97 -31.43 8.43
C ASP A 34 -4.56 -30.78 7.16
N VAL A 35 -3.97 -31.10 6.01
CA VAL A 35 -4.41 -30.66 4.69
C VAL A 35 -5.84 -31.09 4.38
N THR A 36 -6.27 -32.28 4.88
CA THR A 36 -7.60 -32.83 4.61
C THR A 36 -8.65 -31.99 5.33
N MET A 37 -8.38 -31.63 6.57
CA MET A 37 -9.26 -30.75 7.36
C MET A 37 -9.40 -29.37 6.68
N VAL A 38 -8.30 -28.76 6.26
CA VAL A 38 -8.32 -27.49 5.51
C VAL A 38 -9.16 -27.64 4.25
N ALA A 39 -8.93 -28.68 3.44
CA ALA A 39 -9.67 -28.90 2.20
C ALA A 39 -11.17 -29.13 2.44
N GLN A 40 -11.56 -29.81 3.53
CA GLN A 40 -12.97 -30.01 3.90
C GLN A 40 -13.65 -28.67 4.26
N GLN A 41 -12.99 -27.82 5.05
CA GLN A 41 -13.53 -26.50 5.42
C GLN A 41 -13.66 -25.58 4.20
N VAL A 42 -12.64 -25.58 3.33
CA VAL A 42 -12.68 -24.85 2.05
C VAL A 42 -13.86 -25.33 1.20
N PHE A 43 -14.02 -26.65 1.06
CA PHE A 43 -15.06 -27.24 0.22
C PHE A 43 -16.48 -26.91 0.74
N SER A 44 -16.67 -26.89 2.06
CA SER A 44 -17.95 -26.51 2.71
C SER A 44 -18.30 -25.04 2.51
N SER A 45 -17.31 -24.18 2.29
CA SER A 45 -17.49 -22.73 2.09
C SER A 45 -17.56 -22.32 0.61
N MET A 46 -17.44 -23.29 -0.32
CA MET A 46 -17.47 -23.00 -1.76
C MET A 46 -18.92 -22.83 -2.25
N TYR A 47 -19.09 -22.01 -3.28
CA TYR A 47 -20.33 -21.82 -4.04
C TYR A 47 -20.18 -22.20 -5.51
N ASP A 48 -21.30 -22.37 -6.23
CA ASP A 48 -21.26 -22.76 -7.65
C ASP A 48 -20.62 -21.65 -8.50
N GLU A 49 -19.79 -22.06 -9.45
CA GLU A 49 -19.02 -21.17 -10.35
C GLU A 49 -17.95 -20.28 -9.65
N ILE A 50 -17.51 -20.67 -8.44
CA ILE A 50 -16.38 -20.01 -7.78
C ILE A 50 -15.13 -20.00 -8.65
N LYS A 51 -14.41 -18.89 -8.69
CA LYS A 51 -13.15 -18.81 -9.43
C LYS A 51 -12.02 -19.51 -8.69
N THR A 52 -11.13 -20.19 -9.41
CA THR A 52 -10.05 -20.95 -8.75
C THR A 52 -9.06 -20.10 -7.96
N HIS A 53 -8.93 -18.80 -8.24
CA HIS A 53 -8.13 -17.90 -7.41
C HIS A 53 -8.84 -17.56 -6.09
N GLU A 54 -10.17 -17.57 -6.06
CA GLU A 54 -10.96 -17.37 -4.84
C GLU A 54 -10.89 -18.59 -3.92
N ILE A 55 -10.77 -19.80 -4.51
CA ILE A 55 -10.50 -21.02 -3.73
C ILE A 55 -9.14 -20.92 -3.03
N ASP A 56 -8.10 -20.42 -3.70
CA ASP A 56 -6.80 -20.16 -3.07
C ASP A 56 -6.93 -19.12 -1.94
N THR A 57 -7.77 -18.10 -2.10
CA THR A 57 -8.07 -17.10 -1.05
C THR A 57 -8.77 -17.74 0.16
N LEU A 58 -9.86 -18.48 -0.08
CA LEU A 58 -10.55 -19.23 0.99
C LEU A 58 -9.61 -20.20 1.71
N SER A 59 -8.75 -20.90 0.96
CA SER A 59 -7.77 -21.84 1.56
C SER A 59 -6.81 -21.11 2.50
N SER A 60 -6.33 -19.93 2.13
CA SER A 60 -5.45 -19.14 3.00
C SER A 60 -6.17 -18.59 4.23
N GLU A 61 -7.43 -18.19 4.10
CA GLU A 61 -8.26 -17.71 5.21
C GLU A 61 -8.60 -18.83 6.20
N VAL A 62 -8.89 -20.03 5.73
CA VAL A 62 -9.09 -21.21 6.58
C VAL A 62 -7.80 -21.51 7.35
N CYS A 63 -6.64 -21.54 6.66
CA CYS A 63 -5.37 -21.79 7.34
C CYS A 63 -5.09 -20.74 8.43
N ILE A 64 -5.29 -19.45 8.15
CA ILE A 64 -5.04 -18.40 9.15
C ILE A 64 -6.01 -18.52 10.35
N GLY A 65 -7.23 -19.00 10.16
CA GLY A 65 -8.16 -19.31 11.23
C GLY A 65 -7.70 -20.46 12.14
N MET A 66 -6.76 -21.28 11.68
CA MET A 66 -6.22 -22.43 12.40
C MET A 66 -4.85 -22.18 13.06
N ILE A 67 -4.32 -20.95 13.03
CA ILE A 67 -3.01 -20.60 13.61
C ILE A 67 -2.88 -20.94 15.11
N THR A 68 -4.00 -20.95 15.83
CA THR A 68 -4.04 -21.33 17.26
C THR A 68 -3.89 -22.84 17.49
N VAL A 69 -4.10 -23.65 16.45
CA VAL A 69 -3.93 -25.11 16.50
C VAL A 69 -2.44 -25.44 16.29
N ASP A 70 -1.82 -24.85 15.26
CA ASP A 70 -0.39 -24.98 14.99
C ASP A 70 0.09 -23.72 14.23
N PRO A 71 1.19 -23.05 14.65
CA PRO A 71 1.72 -21.85 13.97
C PRO A 71 2.04 -22.07 12.48
N ASP A 72 2.37 -23.27 12.05
CA ASP A 72 2.72 -23.59 10.67
C ASP A 72 1.54 -23.40 9.70
N TYR A 73 0.30 -23.28 10.22
CA TYR A 73 -0.83 -22.86 9.38
C TYR A 73 -0.66 -21.43 8.84
N GLU A 74 0.04 -20.51 9.52
CA GLU A 74 0.38 -19.21 8.95
C GLU A 74 1.34 -19.35 7.77
N ILE A 75 2.34 -20.22 7.89
CA ILE A 75 3.30 -20.47 6.80
C ILE A 75 2.57 -21.05 5.59
N LEU A 76 1.68 -22.03 5.81
CA LEU A 76 0.86 -22.59 4.74
C LEU A 76 -0.03 -21.53 4.09
N ALA A 77 -0.72 -20.70 4.88
CA ALA A 77 -1.54 -19.60 4.39
C ALA A 77 -0.72 -18.65 3.51
N THR A 78 0.47 -18.27 3.96
CA THR A 78 1.40 -17.40 3.23
C THR A 78 1.79 -18.02 1.89
N ARG A 79 2.19 -19.29 1.89
CA ARG A 79 2.58 -20.02 0.67
C ARG A 79 1.43 -20.12 -0.33
N ILE A 80 0.20 -20.29 0.13
CA ILE A 80 -0.99 -20.30 -0.74
C ILE A 80 -1.18 -18.91 -1.37
N VAL A 81 -1.10 -17.82 -0.59
CA VAL A 81 -1.22 -16.44 -1.10
C VAL A 81 -0.11 -16.13 -2.10
N ALA A 82 1.15 -16.41 -1.78
CA ALA A 82 2.30 -16.19 -2.66
C ALA A 82 2.10 -16.90 -4.00
N SER A 83 1.81 -18.19 -3.95
CA SER A 83 1.55 -18.98 -5.15
C SER A 83 0.31 -18.51 -5.95
N ASN A 84 -0.73 -17.96 -5.27
CA ASN A 84 -1.89 -17.38 -5.95
C ASN A 84 -1.50 -16.08 -6.66
N ILE A 85 -0.73 -15.20 -6.03
CA ILE A 85 -0.21 -13.98 -6.65
C ILE A 85 0.65 -14.31 -7.87
N GLN A 86 1.63 -15.23 -7.74
CA GLN A 86 2.49 -15.65 -8.86
C GLN A 86 1.71 -16.19 -10.05
N LYS A 87 0.61 -16.91 -9.83
CA LYS A 87 -0.25 -17.42 -10.91
C LYS A 87 -1.14 -16.37 -11.54
N ARG A 88 -1.42 -15.27 -10.85
CA ARG A 88 -2.23 -14.15 -11.36
C ARG A 88 -1.36 -13.11 -12.05
N ALA A 89 -0.15 -12.91 -11.57
CA ALA A 89 0.81 -11.98 -12.14
C ALA A 89 1.27 -12.39 -13.54
N ALA A 90 2.02 -11.53 -14.19
CA ALA A 90 2.65 -11.84 -15.48
C ALA A 90 3.69 -12.97 -15.32
N ASN A 91 3.83 -13.79 -16.35
CA ASN A 91 4.67 -15.00 -16.32
C ASN A 91 6.15 -14.75 -16.02
N ASN A 92 6.66 -13.56 -16.34
CA ASN A 92 8.01 -13.13 -15.98
C ASN A 92 8.09 -11.62 -15.87
N PHE A 93 9.18 -11.14 -15.26
CA PHE A 93 9.41 -9.72 -14.99
C PHE A 93 9.34 -8.84 -16.25
N ASN A 94 9.97 -9.26 -17.33
CA ASN A 94 10.00 -8.48 -18.58
C ASN A 94 8.61 -8.32 -19.20
N ILE A 95 7.77 -9.38 -19.12
CA ILE A 95 6.38 -9.32 -19.59
C ILE A 95 5.58 -8.38 -18.67
N ALA A 96 5.80 -8.43 -17.36
CA ALA A 96 5.17 -7.52 -16.42
C ALA A 96 5.49 -6.06 -16.78
N MET A 97 6.76 -5.73 -16.93
CA MET A 97 7.21 -4.37 -17.26
C MET A 97 6.68 -3.91 -18.63
N ARG A 98 6.65 -4.76 -19.65
CA ARG A 98 6.03 -4.42 -20.94
C ARG A 98 4.54 -4.08 -20.82
N LYS A 99 3.79 -4.86 -20.03
CA LYS A 99 2.36 -4.59 -19.80
C LYS A 99 2.15 -3.27 -19.08
N LEU A 100 2.93 -3.02 -18.02
CA LEU A 100 2.84 -1.77 -17.24
C LEU A 100 3.25 -0.55 -18.07
N HIS A 101 4.28 -0.67 -18.89
CA HIS A 101 4.69 0.40 -19.82
C HIS A 101 3.61 0.69 -20.86
N LYS A 102 3.04 -0.35 -21.48
CA LYS A 102 1.94 -0.19 -22.45
C LYS A 102 0.70 0.47 -21.83
N ALA A 103 0.45 0.21 -20.55
CA ALA A 103 -0.62 0.84 -19.79
C ALA A 103 -0.28 2.27 -19.30
N GLY A 104 0.90 2.81 -19.62
CA GLY A 104 1.32 4.15 -19.22
C GLY A 104 1.61 4.29 -17.71
N ILE A 105 1.93 3.18 -17.02
CA ILE A 105 2.19 3.20 -15.57
C ILE A 105 3.66 3.47 -15.28
N ILE A 106 4.57 2.75 -15.94
CA ILE A 106 6.02 2.87 -15.73
C ILE A 106 6.72 3.60 -16.86
N THR A 107 7.91 4.12 -16.56
CA THR A 107 8.76 4.85 -17.54
C THR A 107 9.41 3.89 -18.55
N HIS A 108 9.87 4.45 -19.67
CA HIS A 108 10.62 3.69 -20.67
C HIS A 108 11.96 3.18 -20.11
N GLU A 109 12.61 3.95 -19.26
CA GLU A 109 13.85 3.57 -18.60
C GLU A 109 13.72 2.26 -17.81
N VAL A 110 12.64 2.13 -17.02
CA VAL A 110 12.36 0.87 -16.27
C VAL A 110 12.20 -0.31 -17.23
N LEU A 111 11.50 -0.12 -18.35
CA LEU A 111 11.34 -1.16 -19.34
C LEU A 111 12.68 -1.58 -19.97
N GLU A 112 13.53 -0.62 -20.30
CA GLU A 112 14.85 -0.88 -20.88
C GLU A 112 15.74 -1.66 -19.91
N VAL A 113 15.90 -1.16 -18.69
CA VAL A 113 16.74 -1.79 -17.65
C VAL A 113 16.20 -3.15 -17.24
N SER A 114 14.86 -3.35 -17.23
CA SER A 114 14.25 -4.62 -16.85
C SER A 114 14.77 -5.81 -17.67
N SER A 115 15.14 -5.57 -18.92
CA SER A 115 15.68 -6.62 -19.80
C SER A 115 17.07 -7.12 -19.37
N LYS A 116 17.85 -6.26 -18.69
CA LYS A 116 19.21 -6.56 -18.24
C LYS A 116 19.23 -7.33 -16.92
N VAL A 117 18.21 -7.13 -16.06
CA VAL A 117 18.18 -7.68 -14.69
C VAL A 117 17.15 -8.81 -14.49
N LYS A 118 16.42 -9.21 -15.52
CA LYS A 118 15.33 -10.19 -15.43
C LYS A 118 15.75 -11.55 -14.85
N GLU A 119 17.00 -11.96 -15.10
CA GLU A 119 17.54 -13.26 -14.64
C GLU A 119 17.94 -13.23 -13.15
N ASN A 120 17.99 -12.04 -12.54
CA ASN A 120 18.33 -11.87 -11.13
C ASN A 120 17.10 -11.93 -10.20
N ILE A 121 15.90 -12.06 -10.76
CA ILE A 121 14.67 -12.22 -9.96
C ILE A 121 14.67 -13.58 -9.28
N LEU A 122 14.40 -13.59 -7.98
CA LEU A 122 14.33 -14.78 -7.14
C LEU A 122 12.90 -15.02 -6.65
N PRO A 123 12.03 -15.68 -7.44
CA PRO A 123 10.60 -15.81 -7.14
C PRO A 123 10.31 -16.55 -5.84
N ASP A 124 11.20 -17.44 -5.44
CA ASP A 124 11.02 -18.25 -4.21
C ASP A 124 11.01 -17.38 -2.94
N ARG A 125 11.64 -16.20 -2.98
CA ARG A 125 11.58 -15.24 -1.87
C ARG A 125 10.19 -14.64 -1.63
N ASP A 126 9.22 -14.85 -2.54
CA ASP A 126 7.81 -14.52 -2.29
C ASP A 126 7.21 -15.37 -1.17
N PHE A 127 7.80 -16.51 -0.85
CA PHE A 127 7.34 -17.42 0.20
C PHE A 127 7.91 -17.08 1.60
N ASP A 128 8.88 -16.16 1.69
CA ASP A 128 9.54 -15.76 2.94
C ASP A 128 8.77 -14.65 3.70
N PHE A 129 7.67 -14.14 3.14
CA PHE A 129 6.84 -13.15 3.82
C PHE A 129 6.00 -13.77 4.94
N GLY A 130 5.58 -12.94 5.93
CA GLY A 130 4.45 -13.28 6.78
C GLY A 130 3.12 -13.02 6.05
N TYR A 131 2.06 -13.73 6.44
CA TYR A 131 0.74 -13.64 5.81
C TYR A 131 0.21 -12.20 5.71
N PHE A 132 0.25 -11.47 6.82
CA PHE A 132 -0.24 -10.08 6.87
C PHE A 132 0.53 -9.15 5.92
N GLY A 133 1.87 -9.27 5.90
CA GLY A 133 2.72 -8.48 5.01
C GLY A 133 2.39 -8.74 3.54
N LEU A 134 2.27 -9.99 3.15
CA LEU A 134 1.97 -10.39 1.79
C LEU A 134 0.56 -9.94 1.34
N LYS A 135 -0.45 -10.09 2.20
CA LYS A 135 -1.81 -9.58 1.96
C LYS A 135 -1.85 -8.06 1.84
N THR A 136 -1.04 -7.36 2.61
CA THR A 136 -0.89 -5.90 2.53
C THR A 136 -0.32 -5.50 1.17
N LEU A 137 0.75 -6.17 0.71
CA LEU A 137 1.32 -5.93 -0.62
C LEU A 137 0.30 -6.23 -1.73
N GLU A 138 -0.40 -7.37 -1.67
CA GLU A 138 -1.43 -7.76 -2.64
C GLU A 138 -2.54 -6.71 -2.75
N LYS A 139 -3.04 -6.25 -1.61
CA LYS A 139 -4.17 -5.31 -1.56
C LYS A 139 -3.80 -3.94 -2.12
N GLY A 140 -2.67 -3.37 -1.70
CA GLY A 140 -2.36 -1.96 -1.86
C GLY A 140 -1.15 -1.61 -2.72
N TYR A 141 -0.18 -2.50 -2.88
CA TYR A 141 1.14 -2.12 -3.41
C TYR A 141 1.47 -2.67 -4.78
N LEU A 142 1.09 -3.92 -5.06
CA LEU A 142 1.36 -4.54 -6.36
C LEU A 142 0.62 -3.79 -7.48
N GLN A 143 1.32 -3.46 -8.56
CA GLN A 143 0.71 -2.78 -9.70
C GLN A 143 -0.35 -3.67 -10.37
N LYS A 144 -1.46 -3.03 -10.73
CA LYS A 144 -2.62 -3.68 -11.34
C LYS A 144 -3.01 -2.95 -12.62
N ILE A 145 -3.56 -3.69 -13.57
CA ILE A 145 -4.21 -3.14 -14.77
C ILE A 145 -5.65 -3.66 -14.74
N ASP A 146 -6.63 -2.77 -14.77
CA ASP A 146 -8.06 -3.09 -14.72
C ASP A 146 -8.47 -4.03 -13.57
N GLY A 147 -7.77 -3.91 -12.43
CA GLY A 147 -7.97 -4.74 -11.23
C GLY A 147 -7.14 -6.03 -11.19
N ASP A 148 -6.56 -6.44 -12.31
CA ASP A 148 -5.71 -7.64 -12.39
C ASP A 148 -4.28 -7.34 -11.92
N ILE A 149 -3.75 -8.20 -11.05
CA ILE A 149 -2.38 -8.11 -10.54
C ILE A 149 -1.39 -8.41 -11.67
N ILE A 150 -0.43 -7.52 -11.87
CA ILE A 150 0.63 -7.65 -12.87
C ILE A 150 1.98 -7.97 -12.23
N GLU A 151 2.24 -7.46 -11.01
CA GLU A 151 3.48 -7.67 -10.27
C GLU A 151 3.35 -8.77 -9.22
N THR A 152 4.45 -9.48 -8.97
CA THR A 152 4.71 -10.19 -7.71
C THR A 152 5.46 -9.28 -6.74
N PRO A 153 5.62 -9.62 -5.45
CA PRO A 153 6.48 -8.86 -4.54
C PRO A 153 7.91 -8.67 -5.08
N GLN A 154 8.49 -9.71 -5.67
CA GLN A 154 9.84 -9.61 -6.26
C GLN A 154 9.89 -8.66 -7.46
N TYR A 155 8.82 -8.61 -8.27
CA TYR A 155 8.74 -7.66 -9.40
C TYR A 155 8.60 -6.23 -8.89
N LEU A 156 7.80 -6.00 -7.85
CA LEU A 156 7.69 -4.71 -7.17
C LEU A 156 9.06 -4.21 -6.70
N TYR A 157 9.81 -5.06 -5.98
CA TYR A 157 11.11 -4.67 -5.43
C TYR A 157 12.15 -4.37 -6.51
N MET A 158 12.20 -5.18 -7.57
CA MET A 158 13.09 -4.92 -8.70
C MET A 158 12.70 -3.63 -9.44
N ARG A 159 11.40 -3.38 -9.67
CA ARG A 159 10.93 -2.11 -10.27
C ARG A 159 11.32 -0.91 -9.43
N VAL A 160 11.17 -1.01 -8.11
CA VAL A 160 11.55 0.06 -7.17
C VAL A 160 13.05 0.31 -7.23
N ALA A 161 13.87 -0.72 -7.20
CA ALA A 161 15.31 -0.60 -7.31
C ALA A 161 15.74 0.09 -8.63
N ILE A 162 15.15 -0.32 -9.76
CA ILE A 162 15.40 0.34 -11.05
C ILE A 162 14.92 1.80 -11.01
N GLY A 163 13.76 2.07 -10.43
CA GLY A 163 13.21 3.43 -10.34
C GLY A 163 14.03 4.39 -9.49
N ILE A 164 14.88 3.88 -8.60
CA ILE A 164 15.80 4.67 -7.77
C ILE A 164 17.16 4.87 -8.45
N HIS A 165 17.73 3.80 -9.03
CA HIS A 165 19.10 3.78 -9.51
C HIS A 165 19.24 3.86 -11.03
N GLY A 166 18.12 3.72 -11.78
CA GLY A 166 18.15 3.83 -13.25
C GLY A 166 19.07 2.79 -13.89
N HIS A 167 20.05 3.25 -14.64
CA HIS A 167 21.00 2.39 -15.38
C HIS A 167 22.17 1.86 -14.54
N ASP A 168 22.29 2.22 -13.28
CA ASP A 168 23.32 1.70 -12.37
C ASP A 168 22.93 0.30 -11.89
N ILE A 169 23.31 -0.71 -12.68
CA ILE A 169 22.89 -2.09 -12.49
C ILE A 169 23.39 -2.66 -11.16
N ASP A 170 24.59 -2.30 -10.72
CA ASP A 170 25.17 -2.81 -9.48
C ASP A 170 24.35 -2.38 -8.27
N HIS A 171 24.02 -1.08 -8.17
CA HIS A 171 23.16 -0.58 -7.10
C HIS A 171 21.70 -1.04 -7.25
N VAL A 172 21.19 -1.27 -8.46
CA VAL A 172 19.87 -1.89 -8.66
C VAL A 172 19.83 -3.28 -8.03
N LEU A 173 20.82 -4.12 -8.30
CA LEU A 173 20.88 -5.49 -7.79
C LEU A 173 21.12 -5.54 -6.27
N GLU A 174 21.97 -4.67 -5.73
CA GLU A 174 22.21 -4.54 -4.30
C GLU A 174 20.92 -4.14 -3.57
N THR A 175 20.23 -3.10 -4.04
CA THR A 175 18.97 -2.64 -3.45
C THR A 175 17.87 -3.70 -3.57
N TYR A 176 17.76 -4.37 -4.70
CA TYR A 176 16.82 -5.48 -4.88
C TYR A 176 17.10 -6.62 -3.89
N ASP A 177 18.37 -7.06 -3.77
CA ASP A 177 18.73 -8.14 -2.85
C ASP A 177 18.39 -7.79 -1.41
N ALA A 178 18.74 -6.59 -0.97
CA ALA A 178 18.46 -6.13 0.38
C ALA A 178 16.94 -6.01 0.68
N LEU A 179 16.15 -5.46 -0.25
CA LEU A 179 14.68 -5.39 -0.13
C LEU A 179 14.06 -6.80 -0.10
N SER A 180 14.47 -7.66 -1.03
CA SER A 180 13.88 -8.99 -1.19
C SER A 180 14.20 -9.96 -0.05
N ARG A 181 15.30 -9.71 0.68
CA ARG A 181 15.67 -10.41 1.92
C ARG A 181 15.05 -9.80 3.17
N GLY A 182 14.29 -8.71 3.04
CA GLY A 182 13.66 -8.05 4.18
C GLY A 182 14.65 -7.33 5.12
N LEU A 183 15.87 -6.97 4.64
CA LEU A 183 16.84 -6.24 5.46
C LEU A 183 16.42 -4.80 5.71
N PHE A 184 15.65 -4.21 4.80
CA PHE A 184 14.95 -2.94 4.98
C PHE A 184 13.73 -2.88 4.06
N ILE A 185 12.89 -1.86 4.24
CA ILE A 185 11.76 -1.58 3.36
C ILE A 185 11.63 -0.07 3.16
N HIS A 186 11.31 0.34 1.94
CA HIS A 186 11.01 1.73 1.65
C HIS A 186 9.64 2.16 2.17
N ALA A 187 9.50 3.47 2.39
CA ALA A 187 8.20 4.07 2.70
C ALA A 187 7.21 3.91 1.54
N THR A 188 5.92 3.95 1.87
CA THR A 188 4.79 3.76 0.95
C THR A 188 4.91 4.54 -0.36
N PRO A 189 5.24 5.85 -0.39
CA PRO A 189 5.33 6.58 -1.66
C PRO A 189 6.43 6.05 -2.58
N THR A 190 7.57 5.63 -2.03
CA THR A 190 8.65 5.03 -2.81
C THR A 190 8.21 3.72 -3.45
N LEU A 191 7.59 2.82 -2.67
CA LEU A 191 7.09 1.53 -3.19
C LEU A 191 6.03 1.72 -4.28
N PHE A 192 5.17 2.75 -4.17
CA PHE A 192 4.14 3.02 -5.18
C PHE A 192 4.70 3.66 -6.44
N ASN A 193 5.57 4.66 -6.29
CA ASN A 193 5.85 5.63 -7.35
C ASN A 193 7.22 5.46 -8.00
N ALA A 194 8.17 4.73 -7.38
CA ALA A 194 9.48 4.51 -8.00
C ALA A 194 9.33 3.79 -9.33
N GLY A 195 9.95 4.32 -10.37
CA GLY A 195 9.89 3.81 -11.73
C GLY A 195 8.60 4.12 -12.49
N THR A 196 7.67 4.90 -11.92
CA THR A 196 6.47 5.37 -12.61
C THR A 196 6.68 6.73 -13.26
N HIS A 197 5.75 7.17 -14.12
CA HIS A 197 5.79 8.50 -14.73
C HIS A 197 5.67 9.66 -13.72
N ARG A 198 5.36 9.39 -12.47
CA ARG A 198 5.23 10.38 -11.39
C ARG A 198 5.99 9.89 -10.16
N PRO A 199 7.32 9.98 -10.17
CA PRO A 199 8.20 9.39 -9.16
C PRO A 199 8.27 10.23 -7.87
N GLN A 200 7.11 10.58 -7.29
CA GLN A 200 7.05 11.23 -5.99
C GLN A 200 7.33 10.18 -4.90
N MET A 201 8.53 10.20 -4.33
CA MET A 201 9.01 9.17 -3.39
C MET A 201 9.09 9.66 -1.94
N SER A 202 8.94 10.97 -1.67
CA SER A 202 8.98 11.50 -0.30
C SER A 202 7.72 11.16 0.46
N SER A 203 7.87 10.69 1.71
CA SER A 203 6.75 10.29 2.55
C SER A 203 6.19 11.42 3.41
N CYS A 204 7.03 12.41 3.78
CA CYS A 204 6.67 13.47 4.70
C CYS A 204 7.21 14.81 4.25
N PHE A 205 6.44 15.86 4.53
CA PHE A 205 6.73 17.23 4.16
C PHE A 205 6.51 18.15 5.36
N LEU A 206 7.47 19.03 5.63
CA LEU A 206 7.33 20.09 6.62
C LEU A 206 7.09 21.39 5.88
N ILE A 207 5.98 22.05 6.18
CA ILE A 207 5.60 23.32 5.57
C ILE A 207 5.18 24.31 6.66
N ALA A 208 5.41 25.59 6.43
CA ALA A 208 4.91 26.66 7.25
C ALA A 208 3.74 27.35 6.57
N ASN A 209 2.84 27.96 7.34
CA ASN A 209 1.89 28.91 6.78
C ASN A 209 2.64 30.04 6.09
N LYS A 210 2.22 30.41 4.89
CA LYS A 210 2.97 31.36 4.06
C LYS A 210 2.92 32.78 4.59
N GLU A 211 1.76 33.18 5.04
CA GLU A 211 1.49 34.54 5.46
C GLU A 211 0.21 34.59 6.32
N ASP A 212 0.15 35.49 7.28
CA ASP A 212 -1.04 35.77 8.08
C ASP A 212 -2.06 36.61 7.28
N SER A 213 -2.56 36.03 6.20
CA SER A 213 -3.56 36.58 5.30
C SER A 213 -4.45 35.47 4.73
N ILE A 214 -5.63 35.82 4.22
CA ILE A 214 -6.51 34.84 3.58
C ILE A 214 -5.80 34.15 2.42
N ASP A 215 -5.08 34.90 1.58
CA ASP A 215 -4.34 34.35 0.44
C ASP A 215 -3.24 33.39 0.91
N GLY A 216 -2.45 33.77 1.92
CA GLY A 216 -1.38 32.94 2.47
C GLY A 216 -1.89 31.64 3.11
N ILE A 217 -2.99 31.72 3.88
CA ILE A 217 -3.62 30.56 4.51
C ILE A 217 -4.17 29.60 3.45
N TYR A 218 -4.96 30.10 2.47
CA TYR A 218 -5.56 29.25 1.44
C TYR A 218 -4.55 28.71 0.41
N ASP A 219 -3.48 29.44 0.15
CA ASP A 219 -2.34 28.90 -0.63
C ASP A 219 -1.67 27.75 0.10
N THR A 220 -1.52 27.84 1.42
CA THR A 220 -0.98 26.74 2.24
C THR A 220 -1.94 25.54 2.28
N VAL A 221 -3.26 25.76 2.40
CA VAL A 221 -4.29 24.72 2.30
C VAL A 221 -4.17 24.00 0.93
N LYS A 222 -4.01 24.74 -0.16
CA LYS A 222 -3.83 24.18 -1.51
C LYS A 222 -2.56 23.33 -1.63
N GLU A 223 -1.45 23.76 -1.01
CA GLU A 223 -0.23 22.95 -0.95
C GLU A 223 -0.44 21.66 -0.15
N CYS A 224 -1.08 21.73 1.01
CA CYS A 224 -1.48 20.56 1.78
C CYS A 224 -2.31 19.58 0.95
N ALA A 225 -3.30 20.08 0.20
CA ALA A 225 -4.13 19.27 -0.68
C ALA A 225 -3.30 18.58 -1.78
N ARG A 226 -2.35 19.29 -2.39
CA ARG A 226 -1.45 18.73 -3.41
C ARG A 226 -0.55 17.63 -2.85
N ILE A 227 0.01 17.81 -1.67
CA ILE A 227 0.84 16.81 -0.98
C ILE A 227 -0.02 15.59 -0.61
N SER A 228 -1.18 15.80 0.00
CA SER A 228 -2.11 14.72 0.37
C SER A 228 -2.54 13.87 -0.83
N LYS A 229 -2.76 14.48 -2.00
CA LYS A 229 -3.10 13.77 -3.24
C LYS A 229 -2.09 12.68 -3.58
N TRP A 230 -0.82 12.85 -3.22
CA TRP A 230 0.27 11.93 -3.52
C TRP A 230 0.74 11.12 -2.30
N ALA A 231 -0.15 10.97 -1.31
CA ALA A 231 0.10 10.20 -0.08
C ALA A 231 1.24 10.75 0.80
N GLY A 232 1.59 12.02 0.68
CA GLY A 232 2.52 12.69 1.58
C GLY A 232 1.89 12.98 2.93
N GLY A 233 2.57 12.66 4.03
CA GLY A 233 2.25 13.18 5.35
C GLY A 233 2.72 14.64 5.49
N ILE A 234 2.02 15.44 6.29
CA ILE A 234 2.29 16.87 6.42
C ILE A 234 2.54 17.23 7.87
N GLY A 235 3.64 17.94 8.13
CA GLY A 235 3.86 18.72 9.34
C GLY A 235 3.65 20.19 9.01
N LEU A 236 2.60 20.80 9.56
CA LEU A 236 2.19 22.18 9.29
C LEU A 236 2.50 23.08 10.49
N HIS A 237 3.30 24.10 10.27
CA HIS A 237 3.64 25.12 11.24
C HIS A 237 2.77 26.37 11.02
N ILE A 238 2.08 26.85 12.08
CA ILE A 238 1.06 27.91 12.00
C ILE A 238 1.26 29.04 13.01
N HIS A 239 2.42 29.12 13.66
CA HIS A 239 2.63 30.10 14.73
C HIS A 239 2.53 31.57 14.27
N ASP A 240 2.71 31.85 12.97
CA ASP A 240 2.62 33.19 12.39
C ASP A 240 1.19 33.72 12.27
N VAL A 241 0.19 32.84 12.38
CA VAL A 241 -1.21 33.23 12.25
C VAL A 241 -1.69 33.92 13.53
N ARG A 242 -2.32 35.07 13.37
CA ARG A 242 -2.83 35.85 14.53
C ARG A 242 -3.84 35.09 15.36
N SER A 243 -3.84 35.36 16.64
CA SER A 243 -4.75 34.75 17.60
C SER A 243 -6.18 35.28 17.53
N ASN A 244 -7.09 34.58 18.20
CA ASN A 244 -8.45 35.03 18.48
C ASN A 244 -8.47 36.45 19.10
N LYS A 245 -9.46 37.27 18.70
CA LYS A 245 -9.65 38.67 19.10
C LYS A 245 -8.54 39.64 18.66
N SER A 246 -7.57 39.21 17.88
CA SER A 246 -6.60 40.12 17.26
C SER A 246 -7.28 41.05 16.27
N HIS A 247 -6.90 42.34 16.29
CA HIS A 247 -7.48 43.35 15.38
C HIS A 247 -7.06 43.16 13.94
N ILE A 248 -8.04 43.18 13.01
CA ILE A 248 -7.83 43.10 11.58
C ILE A 248 -7.94 44.49 10.94
N ARG A 249 -6.79 45.10 10.59
CA ARG A 249 -6.73 46.48 10.05
C ARG A 249 -7.59 46.69 8.81
N GLY A 250 -7.64 45.69 7.89
CA GLY A 250 -8.34 45.84 6.61
C GLY A 250 -9.87 45.88 6.72
N THR A 251 -10.45 45.21 7.70
CA THR A 251 -11.90 45.10 7.92
C THR A 251 -12.37 45.89 9.17
N ASN A 252 -11.45 46.38 9.96
CA ASN A 252 -11.70 46.95 11.29
C ASN A 252 -12.47 46.01 12.23
N GLY A 253 -12.33 44.72 12.02
CA GLY A 253 -12.90 43.64 12.83
C GLY A 253 -11.88 42.90 13.68
N THR A 254 -12.28 41.75 14.19
CA THR A 254 -11.42 40.84 14.98
C THR A 254 -11.30 39.49 14.35
N SER A 255 -10.17 38.85 14.57
CA SER A 255 -9.89 37.46 14.14
C SER A 255 -10.63 36.47 15.04
N ASP A 256 -11.06 35.34 14.45
CA ASP A 256 -11.58 34.20 15.21
C ASP A 256 -10.46 33.20 15.61
N GLY A 257 -9.19 33.53 15.31
CA GLY A 257 -8.01 32.75 15.68
C GLY A 257 -7.78 31.50 14.85
N ILE A 258 -6.92 30.62 15.36
CA ILE A 258 -6.43 29.44 14.62
C ILE A 258 -7.42 28.26 14.62
N ILE A 259 -8.31 28.14 15.61
CA ILE A 259 -9.17 26.96 15.75
C ILE A 259 -10.14 26.81 14.57
N PRO A 260 -10.91 27.83 14.15
CA PRO A 260 -11.74 27.73 12.94
C PRO A 260 -10.94 27.49 11.67
N MET A 261 -9.74 28.07 11.56
CA MET A 261 -8.83 27.83 10.44
C MET A 261 -8.43 26.36 10.35
N LEU A 262 -8.09 25.72 11.48
CA LEU A 262 -7.70 24.32 11.52
C LEU A 262 -8.83 23.36 11.09
N ARG A 263 -10.09 23.72 11.26
CA ARG A 263 -11.23 22.97 10.73
C ARG A 263 -11.18 22.89 9.20
N VAL A 264 -10.75 23.94 8.51
CA VAL A 264 -10.57 23.95 7.04
C VAL A 264 -9.49 22.97 6.63
N TYR A 265 -8.34 22.96 7.32
CA TYR A 265 -7.27 21.98 7.07
C TYR A 265 -7.73 20.55 7.32
N ASN A 266 -8.46 20.30 8.41
CA ASN A 266 -9.03 18.99 8.73
C ASN A 266 -9.98 18.49 7.62
N MET A 267 -10.92 19.33 7.21
CA MET A 267 -11.85 18.99 6.12
C MET A 267 -11.11 18.77 4.79
N THR A 268 -10.08 19.55 4.51
CA THR A 268 -9.23 19.35 3.31
C THR A 268 -8.51 18.00 3.36
N ALA A 269 -7.92 17.64 4.49
CA ALA A 269 -7.24 16.34 4.68
C ALA A 269 -8.21 15.15 4.53
N ARG A 270 -9.45 15.30 4.99
CA ARG A 270 -10.51 14.28 4.82
C ARG A 270 -10.98 14.16 3.38
N TYR A 271 -11.14 15.28 2.68
CA TYR A 271 -11.62 15.31 1.30
C TYR A 271 -10.56 14.81 0.31
N VAL A 272 -9.30 15.26 0.47
CA VAL A 272 -8.22 14.94 -0.45
C VAL A 272 -7.46 13.73 0.08
N ASN A 273 -7.92 12.55 -0.29
CA ASN A 273 -7.20 11.31 -0.03
C ASN A 273 -6.76 10.64 -1.35
N GLN A 274 -5.77 9.77 -1.28
CA GLN A 274 -5.26 9.05 -2.45
C GLN A 274 -6.17 7.85 -2.77
N ALA A 275 -7.37 8.10 -3.28
CA ALA A 275 -8.30 7.06 -3.76
C ALA A 275 -8.43 5.85 -2.82
N GLY A 276 -8.48 6.07 -1.50
CA GLY A 276 -8.60 5.04 -0.48
C GLY A 276 -7.30 4.27 -0.13
N ARG A 277 -6.16 4.58 -0.77
CA ARG A 277 -4.89 3.92 -0.46
C ARG A 277 -4.28 4.39 0.86
N ARG A 278 -4.28 5.71 1.11
CA ARG A 278 -3.82 6.32 2.37
C ARG A 278 -4.70 7.53 2.70
N LYS A 279 -5.16 7.63 3.94
CA LYS A 279 -5.89 8.82 4.41
C LYS A 279 -4.92 9.99 4.54
N GLY A 280 -5.37 11.20 4.18
CA GLY A 280 -4.63 12.43 4.46
C GLY A 280 -4.47 12.63 5.97
N SER A 281 -3.29 13.04 6.41
CA SER A 281 -3.02 13.38 7.82
C SER A 281 -2.11 14.58 7.88
N ILE A 282 -2.41 15.48 8.81
CA ILE A 282 -1.66 16.71 9.08
C ILE A 282 -1.32 16.74 10.56
N ALA A 283 -0.03 16.80 10.89
CA ALA A 283 0.43 17.13 12.22
C ALA A 283 0.61 18.67 12.29
N VAL A 284 -0.04 19.32 13.23
CA VAL A 284 0.01 20.77 13.38
C VAL A 284 0.96 21.13 14.50
N TYR A 285 1.83 22.10 14.25
CA TYR A 285 2.81 22.63 15.19
C TYR A 285 2.48 24.06 15.53
N LEU A 286 2.36 24.36 16.83
CA LEU A 286 2.14 25.66 17.38
C LEU A 286 3.15 25.91 18.51
N GLU A 287 3.74 27.08 18.54
CA GLU A 287 4.68 27.45 19.57
C GLU A 287 3.96 27.82 20.90
N PRO A 288 4.53 27.46 22.07
CA PRO A 288 3.84 27.56 23.36
C PRO A 288 3.55 29.00 23.83
N TRP A 289 4.17 30.01 23.21
CA TRP A 289 3.88 31.42 23.48
C TRP A 289 2.77 32.02 22.60
N HIS A 290 2.19 31.23 21.68
CA HIS A 290 1.04 31.70 20.91
C HIS A 290 -0.17 31.96 21.82
N ALA A 291 -0.90 33.07 21.61
CA ALA A 291 -1.99 33.43 22.49
C ALA A 291 -3.16 32.44 22.53
N ASP A 292 -3.38 31.68 21.44
CA ASP A 292 -4.41 30.63 21.35
C ASP A 292 -3.90 29.24 21.83
N ILE A 293 -2.75 29.16 22.52
CA ILE A 293 -2.14 27.86 22.87
C ILE A 293 -3.06 27.00 23.75
N MET A 294 -3.80 27.60 24.67
CA MET A 294 -4.69 26.85 25.56
C MET A 294 -5.85 26.21 24.76
N ASP A 295 -6.48 27.00 23.89
CA ASP A 295 -7.55 26.51 23.03
C ASP A 295 -7.02 25.39 22.06
N PHE A 296 -5.79 25.54 21.58
CA PHE A 296 -5.13 24.53 20.75
C PHE A 296 -4.89 23.21 21.50
N LEU A 297 -4.45 23.27 22.77
CA LEU A 297 -4.25 22.06 23.58
C LEU A 297 -5.57 21.35 23.91
N GLU A 298 -6.68 22.07 23.95
CA GLU A 298 -8.00 21.54 24.27
C GLU A 298 -8.78 21.01 23.05
N ILE A 299 -8.25 21.18 21.84
CA ILE A 299 -8.93 20.84 20.58
C ILE A 299 -9.44 19.38 20.52
N ARG A 300 -8.79 18.47 21.26
CA ARG A 300 -9.14 17.05 21.31
C ARG A 300 -9.76 16.58 22.61
N LEU A 301 -9.99 17.47 23.55
CA LEU A 301 -10.62 17.12 24.83
C LEU A 301 -12.14 16.91 24.67
N ASN A 302 -12.78 17.61 23.77
CA ASN A 302 -14.20 17.44 23.45
C ASN A 302 -14.36 16.37 22.35
N GLN A 303 -14.63 15.14 22.77
CA GLN A 303 -14.97 14.04 21.86
C GLN A 303 -16.28 14.37 21.14
N GLY A 304 -16.21 14.81 19.92
CA GLY A 304 -17.39 15.00 19.07
C GLY A 304 -17.45 16.24 18.20
N ASP A 305 -16.70 17.27 18.49
CA ASP A 305 -16.55 18.41 17.59
C ASP A 305 -15.31 18.21 16.67
N GLU A 306 -15.50 17.39 15.65
CA GLU A 306 -14.55 17.30 14.55
C GLU A 306 -14.81 18.36 13.47
#